data_2abc5526aa4fc13f127ed4cfb60e412c
#
_entry.id   2abc5526aa4fc13f127ed4cfb60e412c
#
_cell.length_a   1.000
_cell.length_b   1.000
_cell.length_c   1.000
_cell.angle_alpha   90.00
_cell.angle_beta   90.00
_cell.angle_gamma   90.00
#
_symmetry.space_group_name_H-M   'P 1'
#
loop_
_entity.id
_entity.type
_entity.pdbx_description
1 polymer ?
#
loop_
_entity_poly.entity_id
_entity_poly.type
_entity_poly.pdbx_seq_one_letter_code
_entity_poly.pdbx_strand_id
1 'polypeptide(L)'
;MKKALLLDTSIGTSNVGDDIIMECVEKELAPILANMFVFRLPTHVPAFHSYAIWKDSFAVQNYAACDYKFIGGSNILAKDMRTHYPQWNVNIFNCKPLSGSVCIGVGAGAGEHTDAYTTHLYRKILSHSYYHSVRDERSKHYV
;
A
#
# COMPACT_ATOMS: atom_id res chain seq x y z
N MET A 1 -18.75 -13.25 3.85
CA MET A 1 -18.02 -12.23 4.66
C MET A 1 -17.07 -11.51 3.73
N LYS A 2 -17.11 -10.16 3.73
CA LYS A 2 -16.18 -9.34 2.94
C LYS A 2 -14.76 -9.46 3.49
N LYS A 3 -13.78 -9.25 2.61
CA LYS A 3 -12.36 -9.32 2.94
C LYS A 3 -11.69 -7.98 2.64
N ALA A 4 -10.84 -7.54 3.53
CA ALA A 4 -9.98 -6.38 3.33
C ALA A 4 -8.50 -6.77 3.40
N LEU A 5 -7.67 -6.08 2.62
CA LEU A 5 -6.22 -6.12 2.71
C LEU A 5 -5.74 -4.77 3.25
N LEU A 6 -5.01 -4.78 4.34
CA LEU A 6 -4.37 -3.60 4.92
C LEU A 6 -2.85 -3.75 4.82
N LEU A 7 -2.23 -2.87 4.06
CA LEU A 7 -0.78 -2.71 4.07
C LEU A 7 -0.39 -1.85 5.27
N ASP A 8 0.33 -2.47 6.17
CA ASP A 8 0.63 -1.95 7.50
C ASP A 8 2.12 -1.57 7.59
N THR A 9 2.38 -0.29 7.76
CA THR A 9 3.75 0.25 7.83
C THR A 9 4.42 0.01 9.18
N SER A 10 3.70 -0.41 10.21
CA SER A 10 4.28 -0.73 11.51
C SER A 10 4.89 -2.13 11.56
N ILE A 11 4.54 -3.01 10.61
CA ILE A 11 5.07 -4.37 10.57
C ILE A 11 6.49 -4.38 10.00
N GLY A 12 7.45 -4.86 10.79
CA GLY A 12 8.85 -5.01 10.37
C GLY A 12 9.68 -3.74 10.49
N THR A 13 9.23 -2.76 11.25
CA THR A 13 9.98 -1.56 11.61
C THR A 13 10.13 -1.44 13.12
N SER A 14 11.14 -0.71 13.58
CA SER A 14 11.29 -0.27 14.97
C SER A 14 10.97 1.21 15.16
N ASN A 15 10.38 1.84 14.15
CA ASN A 15 10.03 3.25 14.17
C ASN A 15 8.66 3.44 14.85
N VAL A 16 8.66 3.94 16.07
CA VAL A 16 7.43 4.24 16.85
C VAL A 16 6.48 5.18 16.10
N GLY A 17 7.00 6.02 15.19
CA GLY A 17 6.17 6.89 14.35
C GLY A 17 5.25 6.10 13.43
N ASP A 18 5.70 4.96 12.91
CA ASP A 18 4.87 4.10 12.06
C ASP A 18 3.75 3.43 12.88
N ASP A 19 4.02 3.03 14.13
CA ASP A 19 3.00 2.50 15.05
C ASP A 19 1.89 3.53 15.32
N ILE A 20 2.27 4.77 15.64
CA ILE A 20 1.31 5.86 15.91
C ILE A 20 0.46 6.15 14.65
N ILE A 21 1.08 6.19 13.48
CA ILE A 21 0.37 6.42 12.22
C ILE A 21 -0.63 5.28 11.97
N MET A 22 -0.21 4.04 12.15
CA MET A 22 -1.10 2.90 11.92
C MET A 22 -2.24 2.83 12.93
N GLU A 23 -2.03 3.21 14.17
CA GLU A 23 -3.13 3.35 15.16
C GLU A 23 -4.19 4.36 14.68
N CYS A 24 -3.77 5.48 14.12
CA CYS A 24 -4.69 6.46 13.55
C CYS A 24 -5.44 5.90 12.33
N VAL A 25 -4.73 5.23 11.42
CA VAL A 25 -5.33 4.58 10.23
C VAL A 25 -6.38 3.54 10.65
N GLU A 26 -6.08 2.73 11.65
CA GLU A 26 -7.00 1.72 12.15
C GLU A 26 -8.25 2.34 12.78
N LYS A 27 -8.12 3.42 13.51
CA LYS A 27 -9.27 4.15 14.07
C LYS A 27 -10.19 4.69 12.98
N GLU A 28 -9.61 5.28 11.93
CA GLU A 28 -10.37 5.80 10.78
C GLU A 28 -11.05 4.67 9.99
N LEU A 29 -10.38 3.54 9.81
CA LEU A 29 -10.92 2.40 9.09
C LEU A 29 -11.86 1.51 9.93
N ALA A 30 -11.89 1.65 11.26
CA ALA A 30 -12.65 0.78 12.14
C ALA A 30 -14.13 0.63 11.73
N PRO A 31 -14.87 1.69 11.36
CA PRO A 31 -16.27 1.54 10.92
C PRO A 31 -16.44 0.68 9.68
N ILE A 32 -15.45 0.70 8.78
CA ILE A 32 -15.44 -0.06 7.52
C ILE A 32 -15.06 -1.51 7.80
N LEU A 33 -14.03 -1.72 8.63
CA LEU A 33 -13.42 -3.03 8.86
C LEU A 33 -14.14 -3.90 9.89
N ALA A 34 -15.05 -3.33 10.69
CA ALA A 34 -15.70 -4.00 11.83
C ALA A 34 -16.35 -5.36 11.49
N ASN A 35 -16.84 -5.53 10.26
CA ASN A 35 -17.52 -6.74 9.81
C ASN A 35 -16.77 -7.45 8.66
N MET A 36 -15.46 -7.26 8.56
CA MET A 36 -14.63 -7.82 7.51
C MET A 36 -13.55 -8.75 8.07
N PHE A 37 -13.13 -9.70 7.26
CA PHE A 37 -11.88 -10.42 7.52
C PHE A 37 -10.72 -9.57 6.99
N VAL A 38 -9.79 -9.18 7.85
CA VAL A 38 -8.68 -8.28 7.49
C VAL A 38 -7.38 -9.06 7.39
N PHE A 39 -6.79 -9.08 6.21
CA PHE A 39 -5.40 -9.48 6.01
C PHE A 39 -4.49 -8.27 6.27
N ARG A 40 -3.43 -8.45 7.05
CA ARG A 40 -2.39 -7.44 7.27
C ARG A 40 -1.09 -7.89 6.62
N LEU A 41 -0.50 -7.02 5.83
CA LEU A 41 0.78 -7.27 5.17
C LEU A 41 1.72 -6.08 5.36
N PRO A 42 3.03 -6.35 5.52
CA PRO A 42 4.02 -5.29 5.69
C PRO A 42 4.20 -4.46 4.41
N THR A 43 4.70 -3.24 4.56
CA THR A 43 5.21 -2.42 3.45
C THR A 43 6.73 -2.48 3.33
N HIS A 44 7.46 -2.48 4.44
CA HIS A 44 8.93 -2.37 4.49
C HIS A 44 9.68 -3.62 4.02
N VAL A 45 9.03 -4.76 4.04
CA VAL A 45 9.60 -6.02 3.57
C VAL A 45 8.75 -6.59 2.45
N PRO A 46 9.31 -7.44 1.57
CA PRO A 46 8.52 -8.06 0.52
C PRO A 46 7.37 -8.87 1.11
N ALA A 47 6.14 -8.41 0.89
CA ALA A 47 4.94 -9.15 1.30
C ALA A 47 4.74 -10.42 0.46
N PHE A 48 5.31 -10.44 -0.75
CA PHE A 48 5.14 -11.55 -1.68
C PHE A 48 6.48 -12.01 -2.23
N HIS A 49 6.77 -13.27 -2.06
CA HIS A 49 7.90 -13.89 -2.74
C HIS A 49 7.61 -13.99 -4.25
N SER A 50 8.59 -13.69 -5.09
CA SER A 50 8.45 -13.71 -6.56
C SER A 50 7.92 -15.05 -7.11
N TYR A 51 8.34 -16.15 -6.52
CA TYR A 51 7.85 -17.48 -6.87
C TYR A 51 6.33 -17.63 -6.57
N ALA A 52 5.84 -17.10 -5.45
CA ALA A 52 4.42 -17.13 -5.10
C ALA A 52 3.57 -16.33 -6.10
N ILE A 53 4.09 -15.19 -6.56
CA ILE A 53 3.45 -14.38 -7.61
C ILE A 53 3.43 -15.14 -8.94
N TRP A 54 4.57 -15.69 -9.34
CA TRP A 54 4.70 -16.41 -10.60
C TRP A 54 3.80 -17.66 -10.66
N LYS A 55 3.70 -18.40 -9.56
CA LYS A 55 2.81 -19.58 -9.46
C LYS A 55 1.35 -19.24 -9.19
N ASP A 56 1.01 -17.96 -9.04
CA ASP A 56 -0.33 -17.49 -8.66
C ASP A 56 -0.87 -18.27 -7.45
N SER A 57 -0.05 -18.34 -6.40
CA SER A 57 -0.33 -19.15 -5.22
C SER A 57 -1.68 -18.79 -4.59
N PHE A 58 -2.27 -19.72 -3.85
CA PHE A 58 -3.54 -19.53 -3.14
C PHE A 58 -3.54 -18.27 -2.25
N ALA A 59 -2.43 -17.98 -1.59
CA ALA A 59 -2.29 -16.76 -0.78
C ALA A 59 -2.39 -15.49 -1.65
N VAL A 60 -1.69 -15.45 -2.77
CA VAL A 60 -1.71 -14.32 -3.72
C VAL A 60 -3.12 -14.12 -4.28
N GLN A 61 -3.80 -15.20 -4.65
CA GLN A 61 -5.18 -15.14 -5.13
C GLN A 61 -6.14 -14.58 -4.07
N ASN A 62 -6.00 -15.00 -2.80
CA ASN A 62 -6.80 -14.46 -1.71
C ASN A 62 -6.61 -12.95 -1.50
N TYR A 63 -5.37 -12.46 -1.57
CA TYR A 63 -5.10 -11.03 -1.43
C TYR A 63 -5.63 -10.24 -2.64
N ALA A 64 -5.43 -10.77 -3.85
CA ALA A 64 -5.96 -10.16 -5.07
C ALA A 64 -7.50 -10.06 -5.05
N ALA A 65 -8.17 -11.06 -4.47
CA ALA A 65 -9.63 -11.16 -4.37
C ALA A 65 -10.24 -10.40 -3.18
N CYS A 66 -9.47 -9.60 -2.43
CA CYS A 66 -10.03 -8.76 -1.38
C CYS A 66 -10.98 -7.70 -1.97
N ASP A 67 -12.13 -7.51 -1.30
CA ASP A 67 -13.14 -6.52 -1.70
C ASP A 67 -12.61 -5.09 -1.55
N TYR A 68 -11.77 -4.86 -0.55
CA TYR A 68 -11.13 -3.57 -0.27
C TYR A 68 -9.65 -3.76 0.00
N LYS A 69 -8.86 -2.78 -0.41
CA LYS A 69 -7.41 -2.78 -0.18
C LYS A 69 -6.98 -1.38 0.25
N PHE A 70 -6.33 -1.30 1.39
CA PHE A 70 -5.88 -0.05 1.98
C PHE A 70 -4.36 -0.05 2.15
N ILE A 71 -3.76 1.10 1.92
CA ILE A 71 -2.35 1.36 2.16
C ILE A 71 -2.30 2.38 3.27
N GLY A 72 -1.84 1.96 4.45
CA GLY A 72 -1.82 2.79 5.65
C GLY A 72 -0.53 3.55 5.82
N GLY A 73 -0.64 4.85 6.00
CA GLY A 73 0.37 5.73 6.58
C GLY A 73 1.74 5.81 5.93
N SER A 74 2.66 6.46 6.63
CA SER A 74 4.09 6.65 6.34
C SER A 74 4.44 7.30 4.99
N ASN A 75 5.74 7.58 4.78
CA ASN A 75 6.28 8.17 3.54
C ASN A 75 6.63 7.10 2.50
N ILE A 76 5.66 6.34 2.06
CA ILE A 76 5.89 5.20 1.17
C ILE A 76 5.88 5.56 -0.32
N LEU A 77 5.33 6.71 -0.70
CA LEU A 77 5.35 7.16 -2.09
C LEU A 77 6.70 7.80 -2.40
N ALA A 78 7.31 7.41 -3.51
CA ALA A 78 8.59 7.93 -3.97
C ALA A 78 8.49 8.35 -5.44
N LYS A 79 9.35 9.29 -5.85
CA LYS A 79 9.44 9.74 -7.25
C LYS A 79 10.04 8.69 -8.18
N ASP A 80 10.88 7.81 -7.63
CA ASP A 80 11.60 6.77 -8.35
C ASP A 80 11.57 5.46 -7.56
N MET A 81 10.55 4.66 -7.78
CA MET A 81 10.36 3.36 -7.13
C MET A 81 11.33 2.28 -7.63
N ARG A 82 12.13 2.57 -8.65
CA ARG A 82 13.13 1.64 -9.18
C ARG A 82 14.41 1.65 -8.37
N THR A 83 14.86 2.83 -7.98
CA THR A 83 16.15 3.04 -7.28
C THR A 83 15.97 3.44 -5.81
N HIS A 84 14.79 3.91 -5.45
CA HIS A 84 14.49 4.24 -4.07
C HIS A 84 14.55 2.99 -3.21
N TYR A 85 15.36 2.99 -2.12
CA TYR A 85 15.28 1.96 -1.09
C TYR A 85 14.00 2.20 -0.29
N PRO A 86 12.95 1.46 -0.56
CA PRO A 86 11.63 1.95 -0.22
C PRO A 86 11.20 1.50 1.17
N GLN A 87 10.48 2.38 1.81
CA GLN A 87 9.55 1.98 2.86
C GLN A 87 8.37 1.17 2.29
N TRP A 88 8.32 0.99 0.97
CA TRP A 88 7.34 0.15 0.29
C TRP A 88 8.01 -0.74 -0.76
N ASN A 89 8.13 -2.02 -0.45
CA ASN A 89 8.82 -2.98 -1.31
C ASN A 89 7.87 -3.55 -2.38
N VAL A 90 7.55 -2.72 -3.36
CA VAL A 90 6.67 -3.06 -4.48
C VAL A 90 7.30 -2.69 -5.82
N ASN A 91 7.04 -3.52 -6.82
CA ASN A 91 7.48 -3.33 -8.20
C ASN A 91 6.46 -3.93 -9.19
N ILE A 92 6.70 -3.79 -10.49
CA ILE A 92 5.78 -4.28 -11.52
C ILE A 92 5.57 -5.80 -11.51
N PHE A 93 6.48 -6.57 -10.92
CA PHE A 93 6.37 -8.03 -10.87
C PHE A 93 5.55 -8.53 -9.67
N ASN A 94 5.44 -7.74 -8.60
CA ASN A 94 4.72 -8.13 -7.39
C ASN A 94 3.49 -7.28 -7.08
N CYS A 95 3.15 -6.29 -7.90
CA CYS A 95 2.05 -5.36 -7.64
C CYS A 95 0.64 -5.92 -7.91
N LYS A 96 0.51 -7.02 -8.67
CA LYS A 96 -0.79 -7.58 -9.08
C LYS A 96 -1.81 -7.74 -7.92
N PRO A 97 -1.44 -8.29 -6.75
CA PRO A 97 -2.38 -8.45 -5.64
C PRO A 97 -2.85 -7.13 -5.02
N LEU A 98 -2.14 -6.03 -5.28
CA LEU A 98 -2.39 -4.71 -4.69
C LEU A 98 -3.26 -3.81 -5.58
N SER A 99 -3.63 -4.26 -6.77
CA SER A 99 -4.45 -3.46 -7.69
C SER A 99 -5.77 -3.02 -7.04
N GLY A 100 -6.13 -1.76 -7.21
CA GLY A 100 -7.32 -1.14 -6.64
C GLY A 100 -7.15 -0.67 -5.19
N SER A 101 -5.91 -0.51 -4.70
CA SER A 101 -5.64 -0.02 -3.34
C SER A 101 -5.93 1.46 -3.16
N VAL A 102 -6.39 1.83 -1.97
CA VAL A 102 -6.67 3.20 -1.54
C VAL A 102 -5.67 3.63 -0.48
N CYS A 103 -5.02 4.76 -0.68
CA CYS A 103 -4.11 5.35 0.31
C CYS A 103 -4.89 5.99 1.45
N ILE A 104 -4.43 5.78 2.69
CA ILE A 104 -4.97 6.39 3.91
C ILE A 104 -3.84 7.08 4.68
N GLY A 105 -3.81 8.41 4.63
CA GLY A 105 -2.80 9.22 5.30
C GLY A 105 -1.37 9.03 4.80
N VAL A 106 -1.21 8.60 3.56
CA VAL A 106 0.10 8.29 2.97
C VAL A 106 0.85 9.56 2.59
N GLY A 107 2.14 9.60 2.87
CA GLY A 107 3.04 10.67 2.49
C GLY A 107 3.98 10.29 1.35
N ALA A 108 4.54 11.32 0.70
CA ALA A 108 5.57 11.16 -0.31
C ALA A 108 6.95 11.58 0.24
N GLY A 109 7.99 10.93 -0.25
CA GLY A 109 9.37 11.34 -0.06
C GLY A 109 9.72 12.64 -0.80
N ALA A 110 11.00 12.95 -0.92
CA ALA A 110 11.48 14.13 -1.63
C ALA A 110 11.27 13.99 -3.14
N GLY A 111 10.85 15.08 -3.79
CA GLY A 111 10.63 15.19 -5.25
C GLY A 111 9.26 15.76 -5.57
N GLU A 112 9.10 16.24 -6.79
CA GLU A 112 7.85 16.88 -7.24
C GLU A 112 7.08 16.00 -8.23
N HIS A 113 7.76 15.18 -9.01
CA HIS A 113 7.15 14.34 -10.03
C HIS A 113 7.72 12.93 -10.04
N THR A 114 6.87 11.97 -10.36
CA THR A 114 7.26 10.57 -10.55
C THR A 114 7.92 10.38 -11.91
N ASP A 115 8.88 9.45 -12.00
CA ASP A 115 9.37 8.97 -13.29
C ASP A 115 8.32 8.11 -14.01
N ALA A 116 8.56 7.81 -15.28
CA ALA A 116 7.62 7.06 -16.11
C ALA A 116 7.33 5.65 -15.56
N TYR A 117 8.33 4.99 -14.97
CA TYR A 117 8.17 3.67 -14.36
C TYR A 117 7.27 3.74 -13.12
N THR A 118 7.55 4.68 -12.24
CA THR A 118 6.79 4.87 -10.99
C THR A 118 5.34 5.27 -11.29
N THR A 119 5.14 6.18 -12.25
CA THR A 119 3.79 6.54 -12.71
C THR A 119 3.03 5.32 -13.22
N HIS A 120 3.66 4.47 -14.03
CA HIS A 120 3.05 3.24 -14.52
C HIS A 120 2.73 2.26 -13.38
N LEU A 121 3.64 2.11 -12.40
CA LEU A 121 3.46 1.26 -11.23
C LEU A 121 2.26 1.73 -10.38
N TYR A 122 2.19 3.02 -10.05
CA TYR A 122 1.10 3.57 -9.25
C TYR A 122 -0.26 3.43 -9.95
N ARG A 123 -0.32 3.67 -11.25
CA ARG A 123 -1.55 3.42 -12.04
C ARG A 123 -2.03 1.97 -12.01
N LYS A 124 -1.14 1.00 -11.79
CA LYS A 124 -1.50 -0.41 -11.63
C LYS A 124 -2.00 -0.74 -10.23
N ILE A 125 -1.52 -0.04 -9.23
CA ILE A 125 -1.79 -0.34 -7.81
C ILE A 125 -2.96 0.48 -7.29
N LEU A 126 -2.94 1.79 -7.54
CA LEU A 126 -3.88 2.72 -6.93
C LEU A 126 -5.26 2.62 -7.58
N SER A 127 -6.28 2.82 -6.78
CA SER A 127 -7.67 2.87 -7.23
C SER A 127 -7.92 4.11 -8.07
N HIS A 128 -8.65 3.96 -9.17
CA HIS A 128 -9.16 5.09 -9.96
C HIS A 128 -10.63 5.39 -9.66
N SER A 129 -11.24 4.62 -8.73
CA SER A 129 -12.67 4.73 -8.41
C SER A 129 -12.94 5.34 -7.04
N TYR A 130 -11.91 5.43 -6.19
CA TYR A 130 -12.01 5.94 -4.82
C TYR A 130 -11.01 7.05 -4.59
N TYR A 131 -11.37 8.01 -3.75
CA TYR A 131 -10.46 9.06 -3.31
C TYR A 131 -9.35 8.50 -2.41
N HIS A 132 -8.16 9.05 -2.54
CA HIS A 132 -7.02 8.77 -1.68
C HIS A 132 -6.92 9.85 -0.61
N SER A 133 -6.64 9.44 0.63
CA SER A 133 -6.22 10.34 1.69
C SER A 133 -4.70 10.39 1.71
N VAL A 134 -4.14 11.57 1.53
CA VAL A 134 -2.70 11.81 1.59
C VAL A 134 -2.38 12.82 2.69
N ARG A 135 -1.16 12.76 3.22
CA ARG A 135 -0.75 13.51 4.40
C ARG A 135 -0.54 15.01 4.14
N ASP A 136 -0.11 15.35 2.93
CA ASP A 136 0.28 16.71 2.57
C ASP A 136 0.01 17.01 1.09
N GLU A 137 0.09 18.30 0.73
CA GLU A 137 -0.19 18.77 -0.63
C GLU A 137 0.78 18.18 -1.66
N ARG A 138 2.05 17.96 -1.29
CA ARG A 138 3.05 17.35 -2.16
C ARG A 138 2.63 15.94 -2.55
N SER A 139 2.11 15.16 -1.61
CA SER A 139 1.71 13.78 -1.83
C SER A 139 0.56 13.63 -2.83
N LYS A 140 -0.24 14.69 -3.05
CA LYS A 140 -1.31 14.67 -4.05
C LYS A 140 -0.81 14.48 -5.49
N HIS A 141 0.41 14.89 -5.78
CA HIS A 141 0.98 14.74 -7.13
C HIS A 141 1.37 13.30 -7.46
N TYR A 142 1.31 12.39 -6.49
CA TYR A 142 1.71 10.99 -6.63
C TYR A 142 0.53 10.02 -6.79
N VAL A 143 -0.69 10.46 -6.51
CA VAL A 143 -1.91 9.62 -6.50
C VAL A 143 -2.96 10.10 -7.48
#